data_4c95de56e7f81241446673e5d7e14ae6
#
_entry.id   4c95de56e7f81241446673e5d7e14ae6
#
_cell.length_a   1.000
_cell.length_b   1.000
_cell.length_c   1.000
_cell.angle_alpha   90.00
_cell.angle_beta   90.00
_cell.angle_gamma   90.00
#
_symmetry.space_group_name_H-M   'P 1'
#
loop_
_entity.id
_entity.type
_entity.pdbx_description
1 polymer ?
#
loop_
_entity_poly.entity_id
_entity_poly.type
_entity_poly.pdbx_seq_one_letter_code
_entity_poly.pdbx_strand_id
1 'polypeptide(L)'
;MNATQFTDDFFNLLSVHKESSIPRLLPEDLRIANKPGELEGVRNDCGIVFTGKRPYALCVMSTYVRHEREAGDAIARISFAAWQTFDRLDRSSDLGRVVSSHDSSLP
;
A
#
# COMPACT_ATOMS: atom_id res chain seq x y z
N MET A 1 -13.36 17.97 19.65
CA MET A 1 -12.98 16.83 18.77
C MET A 1 -12.48 15.69 19.64
N ASN A 2 -13.05 14.52 19.51
CA ASN A 2 -12.57 13.35 20.25
C ASN A 2 -11.52 12.60 19.45
N ALA A 3 -10.91 11.59 20.07
CA ALA A 3 -9.82 10.85 19.45
C ALA A 3 -10.25 10.14 18.15
N THR A 4 -11.45 9.58 18.13
CA THR A 4 -11.95 8.88 16.95
C THR A 4 -12.13 9.85 15.79
N GLN A 5 -12.72 11.00 16.05
CA GLN A 5 -12.93 12.01 15.02
C GLN A 5 -11.59 12.53 14.48
N PHE A 6 -10.62 12.76 15.37
CA PHE A 6 -9.30 13.19 14.95
C PHE A 6 -8.65 12.15 14.03
N THR A 7 -8.75 10.88 14.37
CA THR A 7 -8.18 9.80 13.58
C THR A 7 -8.85 9.73 12.21
N ASP A 8 -10.18 9.83 12.17
CA ASP A 8 -10.92 9.81 10.91
C ASP A 8 -10.54 10.98 10.02
N ASP A 9 -10.43 12.18 10.59
CA ASP A 9 -10.05 13.36 9.83
C ASP A 9 -8.64 13.22 9.28
N PHE A 10 -7.74 12.68 10.07
CA PHE A 10 -6.36 12.45 9.66
C PHE A 10 -6.29 11.50 8.47
N PHE A 11 -6.96 10.37 8.55
CA PHE A 11 -6.95 9.41 7.44
C PHE A 11 -7.67 9.94 6.21
N ASN A 12 -8.74 10.69 6.41
CA ASN A 12 -9.43 11.31 5.28
C ASN A 12 -8.52 12.29 4.54
N LEU A 13 -7.76 13.08 5.29
CA LEU A 13 -6.83 14.02 4.71
C LEU A 13 -5.73 13.31 3.92
N LEU A 14 -5.18 12.23 4.47
CA LEU A 14 -4.13 11.46 3.79
C LEU A 14 -4.66 10.67 2.61
N SER A 15 -5.98 10.46 2.53
CA SER A 15 -6.59 9.68 1.46
C SER A 15 -6.93 10.51 0.23
N VAL A 16 -6.69 11.81 0.25
CA VAL A 16 -6.90 12.67 -0.92
C VAL A 16 -6.02 12.17 -2.05
N HIS A 17 -6.60 12.08 -3.25
CA HIS A 17 -5.85 11.63 -4.42
C HIS A 17 -4.60 12.49 -4.63
N LYS A 18 -3.49 11.86 -4.91
CA LYS A 18 -2.24 12.56 -5.14
C LYS A 18 -1.36 11.79 -6.12
N GLU A 19 -0.50 12.53 -6.79
CA GLU A 19 0.45 11.95 -7.73
C GLU A 19 1.66 11.43 -6.97
N SER A 20 1.54 10.23 -6.42
CA SER A 20 2.61 9.62 -5.64
C SER A 20 2.77 8.16 -6.01
N SER A 21 3.80 7.52 -5.46
CA SER A 21 4.24 6.21 -5.95
C SER A 21 3.37 5.05 -5.47
N ILE A 22 3.00 5.04 -4.19
CA ILE A 22 2.24 3.90 -3.66
C ILE A 22 0.92 3.68 -4.41
N PRO A 23 0.11 4.71 -4.68
CA PRO A 23 -1.18 4.48 -5.38
C PRO A 23 -1.05 4.22 -6.87
N ARG A 24 0.09 4.52 -7.47
CA ARG A 24 0.19 4.67 -8.94
C ARG A 24 -0.30 3.46 -9.73
N LEU A 25 0.05 2.25 -9.31
CA LEU A 25 -0.31 1.02 -10.01
C LEU A 25 -1.43 0.24 -9.34
N LEU A 26 -2.03 0.78 -8.28
CA LEU A 26 -3.11 0.14 -7.55
C LEU A 26 -4.47 0.55 -8.17
N PRO A 27 -5.53 -0.24 -7.91
CA PRO A 27 -6.86 0.12 -8.43
C PRO A 27 -7.29 1.50 -7.97
N GLU A 28 -7.95 2.24 -8.86
CA GLU A 28 -8.31 3.63 -8.60
C GLU A 28 -9.35 3.80 -7.50
N ASP A 29 -10.20 2.80 -7.32
CA ASP A 29 -11.24 2.85 -6.30
C ASP A 29 -10.77 2.42 -4.91
N LEU A 30 -9.50 2.03 -4.81
CA LEU A 30 -8.94 1.59 -3.54
C LEU A 30 -8.57 2.80 -2.69
N ARG A 31 -9.03 2.79 -1.43
CA ARG A 31 -8.68 3.88 -0.52
C ARG A 31 -7.26 3.69 -0.01
N ILE A 32 -6.45 4.73 -0.18
CA ILE A 32 -5.04 4.71 0.23
C ILE A 32 -4.73 6.00 0.96
N ALA A 33 -4.30 5.88 2.21
CA ALA A 33 -3.90 7.03 3.02
C ALA A 33 -2.37 7.03 3.06
N ASN A 34 -1.73 7.85 2.22
CA ASN A 34 -0.27 7.84 2.15
C ASN A 34 0.32 9.24 2.21
N LYS A 35 1.56 9.29 2.62
CA LYS A 35 2.32 10.55 2.72
C LYS A 35 3.68 10.33 2.04
N PRO A 36 3.85 10.89 0.85
CA PRO A 36 5.16 10.84 0.19
C PRO A 36 6.11 11.85 0.83
N GLY A 37 7.41 11.56 0.70
CA GLY A 37 8.45 12.46 1.15
C GLY A 37 9.55 12.51 0.11
N GLU A 38 9.95 13.72 -0.29
CA GLU A 38 10.92 13.91 -1.34
C GLU A 38 11.92 14.98 -0.96
N LEU A 39 13.17 14.61 -1.07
CA LEU A 39 14.28 15.55 -1.00
C LEU A 39 15.23 15.18 -2.13
N GLU A 40 16.25 16.01 -2.34
CA GLU A 40 17.24 15.68 -3.35
C GLU A 40 17.90 14.34 -2.98
N GLY A 41 17.86 13.39 -3.92
CA GLY A 41 18.42 12.07 -3.69
C GLY A 41 17.63 11.16 -2.78
N VAL A 42 16.40 11.56 -2.41
CA VAL A 42 15.55 10.77 -1.50
C VAL A 42 14.15 10.66 -2.07
N ARG A 43 13.63 9.45 -2.05
CA ARG A 43 12.23 9.18 -2.42
C ARG A 43 11.65 8.21 -1.41
N ASN A 44 10.64 8.66 -0.71
CA ASN A 44 9.96 7.87 0.31
C ASN A 44 8.46 7.92 0.08
N ASP A 45 7.77 6.86 0.44
CA ASP A 45 6.31 6.88 0.47
C ASP A 45 5.86 5.88 1.52
N CYS A 46 5.02 6.32 2.44
CA CYS A 46 4.49 5.47 3.51
C CYS A 46 2.99 5.64 3.56
N GLY A 47 2.28 4.54 3.78
CA GLY A 47 0.84 4.65 3.83
C GLY A 47 0.15 3.42 4.34
N ILE A 48 -1.17 3.53 4.42
CA ILE A 48 -2.06 2.45 4.74
C ILE A 48 -2.97 2.23 3.55
N VAL A 49 -3.05 0.99 3.11
CA VAL A 49 -3.93 0.58 2.02
C VAL A 49 -5.11 -0.15 2.63
N PHE A 50 -6.31 0.38 2.38
CA PHE A 50 -7.53 -0.14 2.99
C PHE A 50 -8.13 -1.19 2.07
N THR A 51 -7.66 -2.43 2.21
CA THR A 51 -8.26 -3.56 1.55
C THR A 51 -9.52 -3.99 2.31
N GLY A 52 -10.27 -4.92 1.75
CA GLY A 52 -11.59 -5.25 2.26
C GLY A 52 -11.62 -5.66 3.73
N LYS A 53 -10.80 -6.61 4.12
CA LYS A 53 -10.84 -7.14 5.48
C LYS A 53 -9.64 -6.73 6.32
N ARG A 54 -8.49 -6.59 5.71
CA ARG A 54 -7.22 -6.45 6.44
C ARG A 54 -6.40 -5.33 5.82
N PRO A 55 -6.60 -4.11 6.28
CA PRO A 55 -5.72 -3.03 5.83
C PRO A 55 -4.27 -3.38 6.13
N TYR A 56 -3.36 -2.91 5.30
CA TYR A 56 -1.95 -3.11 5.57
C TYR A 56 -1.21 -1.78 5.48
N ALA A 57 -0.08 -1.70 6.16
CA ALA A 57 0.80 -0.56 6.08
C ALA A 57 2.00 -0.91 5.22
N LEU A 58 2.42 0.05 4.41
CA LEU A 58 3.60 -0.11 3.57
C LEU A 58 4.42 1.17 3.65
N CYS A 59 5.72 1.00 3.89
CA CYS A 59 6.64 2.11 3.91
C CYS A 59 7.82 1.74 3.04
N VAL A 60 8.12 2.56 2.03
CA VAL A 60 9.28 2.34 1.17
C VAL A 60 10.13 3.58 1.24
N MET A 61 11.39 3.41 1.59
CA MET A 61 12.31 4.52 1.77
C MET A 61 13.56 4.25 0.93
N SER A 62 14.00 5.28 0.23
CA SER A 62 15.20 5.17 -0.60
C SER A 62 16.08 6.41 -0.47
N THR A 63 17.38 6.20 -0.59
CA THR A 63 18.34 7.27 -0.51
C THR A 63 19.42 7.06 -1.57
N TYR A 64 20.26 8.07 -1.79
CA TYR A 64 21.29 8.06 -2.83
C TYR A 64 20.69 7.85 -4.23
N VAL A 65 19.50 8.38 -4.44
CA VAL A 65 18.78 8.23 -5.70
C VAL A 65 19.43 9.13 -6.75
N ARG A 66 19.78 8.54 -7.89
CA ARG A 66 20.33 9.29 -9.02
C ARG A 66 19.24 9.66 -10.02
N HIS A 67 18.29 8.76 -10.21
CA HIS A 67 17.20 8.94 -11.17
C HIS A 67 15.88 8.85 -10.42
N GLU A 68 15.32 10.01 -10.13
CA GLU A 68 14.15 10.09 -9.26
C GLU A 68 12.93 9.41 -9.85
N ARG A 69 12.79 9.47 -11.17
CA ARG A 69 11.67 8.77 -11.82
C ARG A 69 11.78 7.26 -11.62
N GLU A 70 12.99 6.73 -11.76
CA GLU A 70 13.19 5.29 -11.60
C GLU A 70 12.92 4.85 -10.16
N ALA A 71 13.28 5.66 -9.19
CA ALA A 71 13.00 5.37 -7.80
C ALA A 71 11.49 5.35 -7.55
N GLY A 72 10.77 6.31 -8.10
CA GLY A 72 9.31 6.33 -8.00
C GLY A 72 8.66 5.12 -8.64
N ASP A 73 9.17 4.72 -9.81
CA ASP A 73 8.67 3.53 -10.50
C ASP A 73 8.95 2.27 -9.69
N ALA A 74 10.11 2.19 -9.06
CA ALA A 74 10.44 1.05 -8.22
C ALA A 74 9.51 0.96 -7.01
N ILE A 75 9.24 2.08 -6.36
CA ILE A 75 8.30 2.11 -5.24
C ILE A 75 6.91 1.67 -5.70
N ALA A 76 6.47 2.15 -6.86
CA ALA A 76 5.16 1.76 -7.39
C ALA A 76 5.08 0.25 -7.64
N ARG A 77 6.15 -0.36 -8.15
CA ARG A 77 6.19 -1.80 -8.39
C ARG A 77 6.21 -2.59 -7.09
N ILE A 78 6.96 -2.13 -6.10
CA ILE A 78 6.96 -2.75 -4.77
C ILE A 78 5.56 -2.69 -4.19
N SER A 79 4.90 -1.54 -4.30
CA SER A 79 3.55 -1.37 -3.82
C SER A 79 2.58 -2.32 -4.51
N PHE A 80 2.71 -2.47 -5.82
CA PHE A 80 1.84 -3.38 -6.57
C PHE A 80 2.04 -4.82 -6.14
N ALA A 81 3.28 -5.25 -5.94
CA ALA A 81 3.57 -6.61 -5.48
C ALA A 81 3.00 -6.84 -4.07
N ALA A 82 3.14 -5.86 -3.20
CA ALA A 82 2.58 -5.94 -1.86
C ALA A 82 1.05 -6.06 -1.92
N TRP A 83 0.42 -5.22 -2.74
CA TRP A 83 -1.03 -5.26 -2.89
C TRP A 83 -1.51 -6.63 -3.40
N GLN A 84 -0.84 -7.18 -4.40
CA GLN A 84 -1.21 -8.49 -4.92
C GLN A 84 -1.16 -9.55 -3.83
N THR A 85 -0.13 -9.50 -2.99
CA THR A 85 0.05 -10.46 -1.91
C THR A 85 -1.03 -10.30 -0.85
N PHE A 86 -1.26 -9.09 -0.39
CA PHE A 86 -2.23 -8.83 0.67
C PHE A 86 -3.67 -9.00 0.18
N ASP A 87 -3.94 -8.67 -1.08
CA ASP A 87 -5.26 -8.90 -1.66
C ASP A 87 -5.57 -10.40 -1.69
N ARG A 88 -4.58 -11.21 -2.04
CA ARG A 88 -4.75 -12.65 -2.05
C ARG A 88 -5.01 -13.19 -0.65
N LEU A 89 -4.27 -12.68 0.34
CA LEU A 89 -4.49 -13.07 1.73
C LEU A 89 -5.87 -12.64 2.21
N ASP A 90 -6.30 -11.46 1.79
CA ASP A 90 -7.60 -10.92 2.19
C ASP A 90 -8.75 -11.77 1.66
N ARG A 91 -8.55 -12.44 0.54
CA ARG A 91 -9.55 -13.32 -0.06
C ARG A 91 -9.54 -14.72 0.53
N SER A 92 -8.53 -15.09 1.30
CA SER A 92 -8.47 -16.40 1.86
C SER A 92 -9.45 -16.52 3.02
N SER A 93 -9.91 -17.76 3.26
CA SER A 93 -10.87 -18.00 4.33
C SER A 93 -10.20 -17.96 5.69
N ASP A 94 -11.02 -17.87 6.73
CA ASP A 94 -10.53 -17.90 8.10
C ASP A 94 -9.88 -19.24 8.44
N LEU A 95 -10.17 -20.26 7.66
CA LEU A 95 -9.55 -21.56 7.85
C LEU A 95 -8.19 -21.68 7.17
N GLY A 96 -7.73 -20.60 6.63
CA GLY A 96 -6.47 -20.52 5.92
C GLY A 96 -6.69 -20.76 4.45
N ARG A 97 -5.64 -21.09 3.77
CA ARG A 97 -5.76 -21.28 2.51
C ARG A 97 -5.81 -22.56 2.29
N VAL A 98 -6.47 -22.83 2.05
CA VAL A 98 -6.58 -24.11 2.03
C VAL A 98 -6.02 -24.81 0.93
N VAL A 99 -5.74 -24.84 0.91
CA VAL A 99 -5.45 -25.12 0.28
C VAL A 99 -5.31 -25.69 -0.43
N SER A 100 -5.41 -25.52 -0.15
CA SER A 100 -5.51 -25.88 -0.54
C SER A 100 -5.23 -26.31 -0.85
N SER A 101 -5.14 -26.63 -0.66
CA SER A 101 -5.23 -27.17 -0.76
C SER A 101 -5.22 -27.41 -1.05
N HIS A 102 -5.10 -27.65 -1.15
CA HIS A 102 -5.27 -28.01 -1.41
C HIS A 102 -4.98 -27.81 -1.78
N ASP A 103 -4.68 -27.94 -1.95
CA ASP A 103 -4.45 -27.95 -2.28
C ASP A 103 -3.99 -27.91 -2.57
N SER A 104 -3.82 -28.41 -2.85
CA SER A 104 -3.43 -28.62 -3.01
C SER A 104 -2.93 -28.22 -3.62
N SER A 105 -2.86 -28.27 -3.85
CA SER A 105 -2.48 -27.91 -4.16
C SER A 105 -1.90 -27.17 -4.38
N LEU A 106 -1.62 -27.09 -4.09
CA LEU A 106 -1.36 -26.55 -3.95
C LEU A 106 -0.79 -26.30 -4.13
N PRO A 107 -0.39 -26.15 -4.39
CA PRO A 107 0.08 -26.01 -4.27
C PRO A 107 0.24 -25.84 -4.41
#